data_67e60345c2aed0ef7c214cb4137fb43c
#
_entry.id   67e60345c2aed0ef7c214cb4137fb43c
#
_cell.length_a   1.000
_cell.length_b   1.000
_cell.length_c   1.000
_cell.angle_alpha   90.00
_cell.angle_beta   90.00
_cell.angle_gamma   90.00
#
_symmetry.space_group_name_H-M   'P 1'
#
loop_
_entity.id
_entity.type
_entity.pdbx_description
1 polymer ?
#
loop_
_entity_poly.entity_id
_entity_poly.type
_entity_poly.pdbx_seq_one_letter_code
_entity_poly.pdbx_strand_id
1 'polypeptide(L)'
;MTRSERLLALIQALRRHRRPVTAQQLAAELSVSVRTIYRDIDTLVAQGASIAGEAGVGFVMRPGFMLPPLMFRDEEIEALMLGSRWVAQLPDAPLARAAADAVAKIVAVLPDRLRHRVEDAGLFAVPRTAAPDRIDASVVREAIREERKLRIAYMTDDHTETVRVIWPIAIAFFERVRVVVAWCELRQAFRHFRTDRMAAAELMDEPLPRRRPRLLAEWREAERIAEASV
;
A
#
# COMPACT_ATOMS: atom_id res chain seq x y z
N MET A 1 30.72 15.36 -8.01
CA MET A 1 29.44 14.70 -7.66
C MET A 1 28.41 15.77 -7.32
N THR A 2 27.31 15.84 -8.04
CA THR A 2 26.20 16.77 -7.77
C THR A 2 25.53 16.40 -6.44
N ARG A 3 24.70 17.32 -5.89
CA ARG A 3 23.94 17.05 -4.67
C ARG A 3 23.00 15.83 -4.83
N SER A 4 22.33 15.74 -5.97
CA SER A 4 21.40 14.63 -6.25
C SER A 4 22.12 13.28 -6.36
N GLU A 5 23.21 13.23 -7.11
CA GLU A 5 24.06 12.03 -7.21
C GLU A 5 24.54 11.56 -5.83
N ARG A 6 24.92 12.52 -4.97
CA ARG A 6 25.40 12.22 -3.63
C ARG A 6 24.30 11.66 -2.72
N LEU A 7 23.09 12.23 -2.75
CA LEU A 7 21.95 11.72 -2.00
C LEU A 7 21.60 10.27 -2.42
N LEU A 8 21.63 9.98 -3.72
CA LEU A 8 21.42 8.63 -4.22
C LEU A 8 22.52 7.67 -3.78
N ALA A 9 23.79 8.09 -3.86
CA ALA A 9 24.92 7.29 -3.40
C ALA A 9 24.83 7.00 -1.89
N LEU A 10 24.40 7.99 -1.08
CA LEU A 10 24.21 7.84 0.37
C LEU A 10 23.09 6.83 0.68
N ILE A 11 21.97 6.87 -0.03
CA ILE A 11 20.89 5.87 0.09
C ILE A 11 21.44 4.47 -0.21
N GLN A 12 22.20 4.31 -1.30
CA GLN A 12 22.76 3.03 -1.69
C GLN A 12 23.81 2.52 -0.67
N ALA A 13 24.62 3.40 -0.13
CA ALA A 13 25.56 3.07 0.95
C ALA A 13 24.81 2.55 2.18
N LEU A 14 23.81 3.29 2.67
CA LEU A 14 23.00 2.89 3.82
C LEU A 14 22.26 1.55 3.61
N ARG A 15 21.83 1.25 2.37
CA ARG A 15 21.17 -0.04 2.04
C ARG A 15 22.13 -1.24 2.06
N ARG A 16 23.41 -1.04 1.70
CA ARG A 16 24.43 -2.10 1.79
C ARG A 16 24.75 -2.47 3.23
N HIS A 17 24.67 -1.50 4.13
CA HIS A 17 24.94 -1.68 5.54
C HIS A 17 23.69 -2.17 6.29
N ARG A 18 23.69 -3.45 6.69
CA ARG A 18 22.60 -4.04 7.50
C ARG A 18 22.70 -3.70 8.99
N ARG A 19 23.80 -3.06 9.41
CA ARG A 19 24.06 -2.60 10.78
C ARG A 19 24.31 -1.09 10.76
N PRO A 20 24.17 -0.39 11.89
CA PRO A 20 24.48 1.03 11.97
C PRO A 20 25.90 1.32 11.46
N VAL A 21 26.01 2.30 10.58
CA VAL A 21 27.27 2.78 9.99
C VAL A 21 27.49 4.22 10.43
N THR A 22 28.71 4.54 10.88
CA THR A 22 29.02 5.88 11.41
C THR A 22 29.05 6.93 10.30
N ALA A 23 28.79 8.20 10.67
CA ALA A 23 28.92 9.32 9.74
C ALA A 23 30.32 9.44 9.15
N GLN A 24 31.37 9.06 9.91
CA GLN A 24 32.74 9.06 9.45
C GLN A 24 33.01 8.01 8.37
N GLN A 25 32.45 6.81 8.52
CA GLN A 25 32.54 5.75 7.49
C GLN A 25 31.84 6.14 6.20
N LEU A 26 30.61 6.69 6.32
CA LEU A 26 29.86 7.19 5.15
C LEU A 26 30.57 8.37 4.47
N ALA A 27 31.20 9.26 5.25
CA ALA A 27 31.95 10.39 4.73
C ALA A 27 33.19 9.93 3.94
N ALA A 28 33.90 8.93 4.46
CA ALA A 28 35.04 8.31 3.77
C ALA A 28 34.62 7.59 2.48
N GLU A 29 33.55 6.79 2.55
CA GLU A 29 33.00 6.04 1.39
C GLU A 29 32.56 6.96 0.26
N LEU A 30 31.92 8.09 0.60
CA LEU A 30 31.40 9.05 -0.38
C LEU A 30 32.36 10.21 -0.70
N SER A 31 33.54 10.23 -0.09
CA SER A 31 34.54 11.28 -0.26
C SER A 31 34.01 12.69 0.05
N VAL A 32 33.27 12.83 1.15
CA VAL A 32 32.66 14.09 1.61
C VAL A 32 32.96 14.35 3.09
N SER A 33 32.63 15.55 3.59
CA SER A 33 32.77 15.85 5.02
C SER A 33 31.68 15.18 5.85
N VAL A 34 31.97 14.88 7.11
CA VAL A 34 31.01 14.36 8.09
C VAL A 34 29.79 15.30 8.24
N ARG A 35 30.04 16.63 8.22
CA ARG A 35 28.96 17.65 8.24
C ARG A 35 28.03 17.52 7.03
N THR A 36 28.57 17.17 5.85
CA THR A 36 27.78 16.94 4.66
C THR A 36 26.87 15.72 4.82
N ILE A 37 27.36 14.64 5.41
CA ILE A 37 26.57 13.44 5.69
C ILE A 37 25.37 13.75 6.58
N TYR A 38 25.57 14.46 7.71
CA TYR A 38 24.45 14.84 8.58
C TYR A 38 23.39 15.64 7.83
N ARG A 39 23.79 16.66 7.07
CA ARG A 39 22.87 17.50 6.29
C ARG A 39 22.11 16.71 5.21
N ASP A 40 22.79 15.77 4.56
CA ASP A 40 22.20 14.94 3.52
C ASP A 40 21.24 13.92 4.16
N ILE A 41 21.53 13.37 5.34
CA ILE A 41 20.62 12.50 6.11
C ILE A 41 19.38 13.27 6.54
N ASP A 42 19.51 14.47 7.08
CA ASP A 42 18.38 15.33 7.44
C ASP A 42 17.50 15.61 6.23
N THR A 43 18.12 15.85 5.07
CA THR A 43 17.38 16.04 3.81
C THR A 43 16.60 14.79 3.41
N LEU A 44 17.23 13.61 3.51
CA LEU A 44 16.57 12.34 3.18
C LEU A 44 15.41 12.02 4.13
N VAL A 45 15.62 12.24 5.43
CA VAL A 45 14.57 12.06 6.46
C VAL A 45 13.38 13.00 6.20
N ALA A 46 13.66 14.28 5.89
CA ALA A 46 12.63 15.24 5.50
C ALA A 46 11.85 14.84 4.23
N GLN A 47 12.48 14.07 3.34
CA GLN A 47 11.87 13.48 2.14
C GLN A 47 11.18 12.13 2.39
N GLY A 48 11.12 11.69 3.67
CA GLY A 48 10.42 10.46 4.06
C GLY A 48 11.29 9.20 4.11
N ALA A 49 12.63 9.34 4.06
CA ALA A 49 13.51 8.20 4.26
C ALA A 49 13.46 7.72 5.72
N SER A 50 13.22 6.43 5.93
CA SER A 50 13.24 5.82 7.27
C SER A 50 14.68 5.52 7.69
N ILE A 51 15.40 6.55 8.11
CA ILE A 51 16.77 6.42 8.62
C ILE A 51 16.72 6.61 10.13
N ALA A 52 17.18 5.60 10.88
CA ALA A 52 17.40 5.71 12.31
C ALA A 52 18.88 5.98 12.56
N GLY A 53 19.18 6.88 13.50
CA GLY A 53 20.54 7.17 13.88
C GLY A 53 20.60 7.88 15.22
N GLU A 54 21.68 7.60 15.94
CA GLU A 54 22.09 8.31 17.14
C GLU A 54 23.52 8.80 16.98
N ALA A 55 23.80 9.97 17.53
CA ALA A 55 25.16 10.51 17.56
C ALA A 55 26.09 9.53 18.27
N GLY A 56 27.21 9.14 17.62
CA GLY A 56 28.17 8.18 18.15
C GLY A 56 27.87 6.70 17.84
N VAL A 57 26.62 6.34 17.55
CA VAL A 57 26.23 4.94 17.21
C VAL A 57 26.25 4.73 15.70
N GLY A 58 25.81 5.71 14.93
CA GLY A 58 25.72 5.65 13.48
C GLY A 58 24.31 5.62 12.95
N PHE A 59 24.18 5.48 11.62
CA PHE A 59 22.93 5.51 10.87
C PHE A 59 22.62 4.15 10.28
N VAL A 60 21.39 3.75 10.33
CA VAL A 60 20.88 2.54 9.69
C VAL A 60 19.56 2.86 8.96
N MET A 61 19.45 2.39 7.73
CA MET A 61 18.18 2.45 7.02
C MET A 61 17.27 1.36 7.56
N ARG A 62 16.17 1.76 8.18
CA ARG A 62 15.15 0.80 8.61
C ARG A 62 14.42 0.26 7.37
N PRO A 63 13.89 -0.97 7.41
CA PRO A 63 12.99 -1.45 6.39
C PRO A 63 11.83 -0.44 6.27
N GLY A 64 11.81 0.28 5.18
CA GLY A 64 10.84 1.34 4.91
C GLY A 64 10.70 1.48 3.41
N PHE A 65 9.58 2.05 2.97
CA PHE A 65 9.20 2.07 1.57
C PHE A 65 9.86 3.24 0.83
N MET A 66 11.16 3.13 0.57
CA MET A 66 11.81 4.01 -0.39
C MET A 66 12.06 3.21 -1.69
N LEU A 67 11.32 3.56 -2.72
CA LEU A 67 11.58 3.02 -4.06
C LEU A 67 12.94 3.54 -4.57
N PRO A 68 13.76 2.70 -5.21
CA PRO A 68 14.94 3.17 -5.93
C PRO A 68 14.51 4.13 -7.04
N PRO A 69 15.43 4.91 -7.65
CA PRO A 69 15.12 5.66 -8.85
C PRO A 69 14.49 4.73 -9.87
N LEU A 70 13.22 4.96 -10.18
CA LEU A 70 12.48 4.21 -11.19
C LEU A 70 12.54 5.02 -12.50
N MET A 71 12.83 4.33 -13.59
CA MET A 71 12.74 4.88 -14.93
C MET A 71 11.48 4.28 -15.57
N PHE A 72 10.48 5.11 -15.78
CA PHE A 72 9.23 4.72 -16.41
C PHE A 72 9.23 5.11 -17.88
N ARG A 73 8.68 4.25 -18.73
CA ARG A 73 8.29 4.56 -20.09
C ARG A 73 6.96 5.33 -20.09
N ASP A 74 6.67 6.01 -21.18
CA ASP A 74 5.45 6.83 -21.31
C ASP A 74 4.18 6.01 -21.01
N GLU A 75 4.07 4.79 -21.57
CA GLU A 75 2.93 3.92 -21.39
C GLU A 75 2.78 3.41 -19.94
N GLU A 76 3.91 3.22 -19.24
CA GLU A 76 3.90 2.80 -17.82
C GLU A 76 3.38 3.94 -16.93
N ILE A 77 3.72 5.20 -17.25
CA ILE A 77 3.17 6.36 -16.57
C ILE A 77 1.67 6.47 -16.84
N GLU A 78 1.23 6.33 -18.10
CA GLU A 78 -0.19 6.38 -18.46
C GLU A 78 -1.00 5.30 -17.70
N ALA A 79 -0.48 4.08 -17.62
CA ALA A 79 -1.11 2.99 -16.89
C ALA A 79 -1.20 3.27 -15.38
N LEU A 80 -0.13 3.79 -14.76
CA LEU A 80 -0.12 4.19 -13.35
C LEU A 80 -1.13 5.31 -13.07
N MET A 81 -1.20 6.30 -13.97
CA MET A 81 -2.15 7.41 -13.84
C MET A 81 -3.60 6.96 -13.96
N LEU A 82 -3.92 6.09 -14.94
CA LEU A 82 -5.25 5.53 -15.11
C LEU A 82 -5.66 4.71 -13.88
N GLY A 83 -4.78 3.83 -13.40
CA GLY A 83 -5.03 3.03 -12.20
C GLY A 83 -5.23 3.88 -10.96
N SER A 84 -4.41 4.92 -10.77
CA SER A 84 -4.53 5.84 -9.64
C SER A 84 -5.81 6.67 -9.70
N ARG A 85 -6.22 7.15 -10.89
CA ARG A 85 -7.50 7.85 -11.10
C ARG A 85 -8.68 6.94 -10.77
N TRP A 86 -8.61 5.66 -11.13
CA TRP A 86 -9.64 4.69 -10.77
C TRP A 86 -9.71 4.49 -9.25
N VAL A 87 -8.57 4.32 -8.58
CA VAL A 87 -8.50 4.18 -7.11
C VAL A 87 -9.00 5.42 -6.40
N ALA A 88 -8.72 6.63 -6.91
CA ALA A 88 -9.18 7.89 -6.34
C ALA A 88 -10.72 8.04 -6.34
N GLN A 89 -11.44 7.25 -7.14
CA GLN A 89 -12.90 7.24 -7.20
C GLN A 89 -13.54 6.17 -6.31
N LEU A 90 -12.74 5.34 -5.64
CA LEU A 90 -13.25 4.35 -4.71
C LEU A 90 -13.80 5.06 -3.45
N PRO A 91 -14.89 4.56 -2.85
CA PRO A 91 -15.45 5.10 -1.60
C PRO A 91 -14.61 4.73 -0.36
N ASP A 92 -13.33 4.48 -0.53
CA ASP A 92 -12.32 4.29 0.50
C ASP A 92 -11.49 5.58 0.59
N ALA A 93 -11.91 6.52 1.41
CA ALA A 93 -11.32 7.85 1.46
C ALA A 93 -9.80 7.86 1.78
N PRO A 94 -9.26 7.02 2.69
CA PRO A 94 -7.82 6.92 2.90
C PRO A 94 -7.07 6.42 1.67
N LEU A 95 -7.59 5.42 0.96
CA LEU A 95 -6.96 4.88 -0.24
C LEU A 95 -7.05 5.85 -1.41
N ALA A 96 -8.17 6.53 -1.58
CA ALA A 96 -8.37 7.58 -2.59
C ALA A 96 -7.38 8.75 -2.40
N ARG A 97 -7.19 9.21 -1.16
CA ARG A 97 -6.18 10.24 -0.84
C ARG A 97 -4.76 9.75 -1.15
N ALA A 98 -4.42 8.52 -0.75
CA ALA A 98 -3.11 7.95 -1.04
C ALA A 98 -2.84 7.86 -2.54
N ALA A 99 -3.84 7.53 -3.36
CA ALA A 99 -3.73 7.52 -4.81
C ALA A 99 -3.49 8.93 -5.37
N ALA A 100 -4.22 9.94 -4.90
CA ALA A 100 -4.03 11.34 -5.31
C ALA A 100 -2.62 11.85 -4.93
N ASP A 101 -2.14 11.54 -3.73
CA ASP A 101 -0.79 11.90 -3.28
C ASP A 101 0.29 11.21 -4.12
N ALA A 102 0.10 9.95 -4.51
CA ALA A 102 1.02 9.22 -5.39
C ALA A 102 1.09 9.88 -6.77
N VAL A 103 -0.06 10.24 -7.35
CA VAL A 103 -0.14 10.97 -8.62
C VAL A 103 0.60 12.30 -8.51
N ALA A 104 0.33 13.10 -7.48
CA ALA A 104 0.99 14.39 -7.29
C ALA A 104 2.52 14.26 -7.24
N LYS A 105 3.04 13.24 -6.54
CA LYS A 105 4.48 12.95 -6.47
C LYS A 105 5.07 12.56 -7.83
N ILE A 106 4.37 11.77 -8.62
CA ILE A 106 4.80 11.38 -9.96
C ILE A 106 4.81 12.61 -10.86
N VAL A 107 3.72 13.36 -10.92
CA VAL A 107 3.59 14.56 -11.78
C VAL A 107 4.65 15.62 -11.45
N ALA A 108 4.99 15.79 -10.17
CA ALA A 108 5.99 16.77 -9.74
C ALA A 108 7.40 16.53 -10.31
N VAL A 109 7.73 15.29 -10.71
CA VAL A 109 9.05 14.92 -11.25
C VAL A 109 9.03 14.69 -12.77
N LEU A 110 7.84 14.75 -13.40
CA LEU A 110 7.73 14.57 -14.85
C LEU A 110 8.27 15.79 -15.61
N PRO A 111 8.99 15.58 -16.73
CA PRO A 111 9.27 16.63 -17.70
C PRO A 111 7.96 17.26 -18.24
N ASP A 112 7.98 18.55 -18.58
CA ASP A 112 6.78 19.29 -19.00
C ASP A 112 6.03 18.60 -20.17
N ARG A 113 6.75 18.04 -21.14
CA ARG A 113 6.17 17.29 -22.25
C ARG A 113 5.31 16.11 -21.79
N LEU A 114 5.76 15.37 -20.79
CA LEU A 114 5.03 14.21 -20.26
C LEU A 114 3.90 14.66 -19.32
N ARG A 115 4.09 15.76 -18.61
CA ARG A 115 3.05 16.33 -17.74
C ARG A 115 1.81 16.71 -18.55
N HIS A 116 1.98 17.46 -19.65
CA HIS A 116 0.87 17.80 -20.54
C HIS A 116 0.19 16.56 -21.12
N ARG A 117 0.96 15.56 -21.57
CA ARG A 117 0.38 14.29 -22.06
C ARG A 117 -0.45 13.56 -21.02
N VAL A 118 -0.04 13.56 -19.75
CA VAL A 118 -0.77 12.94 -18.64
C VAL A 118 -2.03 13.72 -18.28
N GLU A 119 -1.98 15.06 -18.34
CA GLU A 119 -3.12 15.94 -18.09
C GLU A 119 -4.14 15.85 -19.24
N ASP A 120 -3.67 15.81 -20.49
CA ASP A 120 -4.47 15.73 -21.71
C ASP A 120 -4.77 14.29 -22.16
N ALA A 121 -4.29 13.27 -21.40
CA ALA A 121 -4.51 11.89 -21.76
C ALA A 121 -6.02 11.61 -21.85
N GLY A 122 -6.48 11.20 -23.03
CA GLY A 122 -7.87 10.82 -23.27
C GLY A 122 -8.36 9.57 -22.52
N LEU A 123 -7.60 9.17 -21.48
CA LEU A 123 -7.89 8.01 -20.62
C LEU A 123 -8.61 8.49 -19.35
N PHE A 124 -9.91 8.23 -19.31
CA PHE A 124 -10.76 8.58 -18.17
C PHE A 124 -11.15 7.33 -17.40
N ALA A 125 -10.96 7.34 -16.08
CA ALA A 125 -11.62 6.39 -15.21
C ALA A 125 -13.06 6.89 -14.99
N VAL A 126 -14.03 6.24 -15.62
CA VAL A 126 -15.44 6.60 -15.43
C VAL A 126 -15.98 5.81 -14.23
N PRO A 127 -16.44 6.50 -13.16
CA PRO A 127 -17.03 5.79 -12.03
C PRO A 127 -18.29 5.07 -12.49
N ARG A 128 -18.31 3.77 -12.30
CA ARG A 128 -19.57 3.04 -12.43
C ARG A 128 -20.34 3.17 -11.12
N THR A 129 -21.63 3.45 -11.22
CA THR A 129 -22.55 3.54 -10.09
C THR A 129 -22.67 2.15 -9.43
N ALA A 130 -21.72 1.80 -8.58
CA ALA A 130 -21.90 0.69 -7.66
C ALA A 130 -22.85 1.14 -6.55
N ALA A 131 -23.65 0.21 -6.03
CA ALA A 131 -24.40 0.49 -4.80
C ALA A 131 -23.41 0.97 -3.72
N PRO A 132 -23.73 2.06 -3.00
CA PRO A 132 -22.83 2.57 -1.98
C PRO A 132 -22.60 1.49 -0.92
N ASP A 133 -21.33 1.27 -0.54
CA ASP A 133 -21.05 0.45 0.62
C ASP A 133 -21.66 1.11 1.85
N ARG A 134 -22.24 0.30 2.71
CA ARG A 134 -22.77 0.74 4.00
C ARG A 134 -21.69 0.78 5.08
N ILE A 135 -20.51 0.22 4.79
CA ILE A 135 -19.37 0.15 5.71
C ILE A 135 -18.18 0.92 5.15
N ASP A 136 -17.32 1.40 6.03
CA ASP A 136 -16.02 1.92 5.65
C ASP A 136 -15.08 0.75 5.28
N ALA A 137 -14.71 0.65 4.01
CA ALA A 137 -13.80 -0.37 3.51
C ALA A 137 -12.39 -0.28 4.15
N SER A 138 -12.02 0.85 4.72
CA SER A 138 -10.75 1.02 5.43
C SER A 138 -10.64 0.10 6.64
N VAL A 139 -11.72 -0.15 7.35
CA VAL A 139 -11.78 -1.07 8.51
C VAL A 139 -11.44 -2.51 8.08
N VAL A 140 -11.97 -2.95 6.93
CA VAL A 140 -11.65 -4.27 6.36
C VAL A 140 -10.17 -4.37 5.99
N ARG A 141 -9.62 -3.33 5.33
CA ARG A 141 -8.19 -3.32 4.96
C ARG A 141 -7.28 -3.29 6.19
N GLU A 142 -7.69 -2.58 7.24
CA GLU A 142 -6.98 -2.56 8.51
C GLU A 142 -6.96 -3.94 9.16
N ALA A 143 -8.12 -4.62 9.24
CA ALA A 143 -8.23 -5.99 9.75
C ALA A 143 -7.32 -6.98 8.97
N ILE A 144 -7.27 -6.85 7.64
CA ILE A 144 -6.40 -7.66 6.78
C ILE A 144 -4.91 -7.37 7.07
N ARG A 145 -4.53 -6.09 7.21
CA ARG A 145 -3.15 -5.66 7.44
C ARG A 145 -2.63 -6.09 8.81
N GLU A 146 -3.48 -5.95 9.83
CA GLU A 146 -3.15 -6.26 11.22
C GLU A 146 -3.38 -7.73 11.60
N GLU A 147 -3.88 -8.53 10.64
CA GLU A 147 -4.23 -9.93 10.85
C GLU A 147 -5.18 -10.12 12.05
N ARG A 148 -6.26 -9.30 12.09
CA ARG A 148 -7.27 -9.30 13.18
C ARG A 148 -8.62 -9.76 12.67
N LYS A 149 -9.43 -10.31 13.58
CA LYS A 149 -10.80 -10.71 13.30
C LYS A 149 -11.70 -9.49 13.07
N LEU A 150 -12.77 -9.72 12.33
CA LEU A 150 -13.79 -8.72 12.04
C LEU A 150 -15.16 -9.28 12.42
N ARG A 151 -15.93 -8.52 13.19
CA ARG A 151 -17.35 -8.79 13.43
C ARG A 151 -18.16 -8.04 12.39
N ILE A 152 -19.04 -8.72 11.66
CA ILE A 152 -19.88 -8.10 10.63
C ILE A 152 -21.36 -8.38 10.89
N ALA A 153 -22.22 -7.40 10.63
CA ALA A 153 -23.65 -7.59 10.44
C ALA A 153 -23.88 -7.78 8.93
N TYR A 154 -24.38 -8.93 8.52
CA TYR A 154 -24.46 -9.33 7.12
C TYR A 154 -25.88 -9.72 6.72
N MET A 155 -26.37 -9.11 5.64
CA MET A 155 -27.65 -9.42 5.02
C MET A 155 -27.48 -10.59 4.04
N THR A 156 -28.12 -11.69 4.32
CA THR A 156 -28.12 -12.89 3.46
C THR A 156 -29.05 -12.71 2.24
N ASP A 157 -29.03 -13.66 1.30
CA ASP A 157 -29.85 -13.57 0.08
C ASP A 157 -31.37 -13.64 0.37
N ASP A 158 -31.76 -14.28 1.46
CA ASP A 158 -33.11 -14.37 2.00
C ASP A 158 -33.53 -13.15 2.85
N HIS A 159 -32.77 -12.06 2.77
CA HIS A 159 -32.96 -10.82 3.52
C HIS A 159 -32.92 -10.97 5.05
N THR A 160 -32.29 -12.03 5.55
CA THR A 160 -32.07 -12.21 6.98
C THR A 160 -30.76 -11.57 7.40
N GLU A 161 -30.80 -10.72 8.43
CA GLU A 161 -29.59 -10.16 9.02
C GLU A 161 -28.95 -11.16 9.99
N THR A 162 -27.64 -11.35 9.86
CA THR A 162 -26.87 -12.28 10.70
C THR A 162 -25.58 -11.61 11.15
N VAL A 163 -25.22 -11.82 12.41
CA VAL A 163 -23.91 -11.42 12.95
C VAL A 163 -22.92 -12.56 12.71
N ARG A 164 -21.74 -12.20 12.18
CA ARG A 164 -20.67 -13.16 11.87
C ARG A 164 -19.33 -12.65 12.35
N VAL A 165 -18.52 -13.56 12.87
CA VAL A 165 -17.08 -13.35 13.07
C VAL A 165 -16.35 -13.96 11.89
N ILE A 166 -15.53 -13.15 11.23
CA ILE A 166 -14.77 -13.56 10.05
C ILE A 166 -13.29 -13.23 10.21
N TRP A 167 -12.44 -13.98 9.51
CA TRP A 167 -11.01 -13.73 9.40
C TRP A 167 -10.73 -13.21 7.99
N PRO A 168 -10.68 -11.91 7.79
CA PRO A 168 -10.54 -11.34 6.46
C PRO A 168 -9.13 -11.58 5.92
N ILE A 169 -9.02 -12.08 4.69
CA ILE A 169 -7.74 -12.40 4.06
C ILE A 169 -7.46 -11.57 2.81
N ALA A 170 -8.51 -11.16 2.10
CA ALA A 170 -8.40 -10.31 0.91
C ALA A 170 -9.69 -9.51 0.69
N ILE A 171 -9.56 -8.43 -0.08
CA ILE A 171 -10.68 -7.69 -0.65
C ILE A 171 -10.50 -7.67 -2.17
N ALA A 172 -11.50 -8.13 -2.89
CA ALA A 172 -11.55 -8.14 -4.34
C ALA A 172 -12.45 -7.01 -4.85
N PHE A 173 -11.99 -6.30 -5.86
CA PHE A 173 -12.70 -5.20 -6.49
C PHE A 173 -13.24 -5.66 -7.84
N PHE A 174 -14.55 -5.81 -7.93
CA PHE A 174 -15.26 -6.06 -9.18
C PHE A 174 -15.88 -4.77 -9.68
N GLU A 175 -16.31 -4.74 -10.92
CA GLU A 175 -16.90 -3.53 -11.52
C GLU A 175 -18.05 -2.92 -10.72
N ARG A 176 -18.90 -3.74 -10.09
CA ARG A 176 -20.12 -3.31 -9.41
C ARG A 176 -20.13 -3.58 -7.91
N VAL A 177 -19.21 -4.36 -7.41
CA VAL A 177 -19.24 -4.82 -6.02
C VAL A 177 -17.83 -5.08 -5.52
N ARG A 178 -17.62 -4.85 -4.25
CA ARG A 178 -16.43 -5.29 -3.53
C ARG A 178 -16.78 -6.53 -2.72
N VAL A 179 -15.84 -7.45 -2.65
CA VAL A 179 -16.05 -8.73 -1.98
C VAL A 179 -14.90 -8.97 -1.01
N VAL A 180 -15.22 -9.17 0.25
CA VAL A 180 -14.27 -9.59 1.27
C VAL A 180 -14.20 -11.10 1.26
N VAL A 181 -13.01 -11.62 1.00
CA VAL A 181 -12.71 -13.05 1.15
C VAL A 181 -12.30 -13.30 2.59
N ALA A 182 -12.95 -14.22 3.26
CA ALA A 182 -12.69 -14.50 4.66
C ALA A 182 -13.02 -15.94 5.05
N TRP A 183 -12.35 -16.45 6.07
CA TRP A 183 -12.82 -17.63 6.81
C TRP A 183 -13.98 -17.22 7.72
N CYS A 184 -15.08 -17.90 7.64
CA CYS A 184 -16.26 -17.65 8.47
C CYS A 184 -16.32 -18.63 9.65
N GLU A 185 -16.25 -18.13 10.89
CA GLU A 185 -16.31 -19.00 12.08
C GLU A 185 -17.63 -19.75 12.21
N LEU A 186 -18.76 -19.11 11.85
CA LEU A 186 -20.08 -19.76 11.90
C LEU A 186 -20.19 -20.92 10.90
N ARG A 187 -19.60 -20.77 9.71
CA ARG A 187 -19.70 -21.78 8.64
C ARG A 187 -18.50 -22.73 8.56
N GLN A 188 -17.45 -22.46 9.32
CA GLN A 188 -16.18 -23.21 9.31
C GLN A 188 -15.65 -23.45 7.89
N ALA A 189 -15.74 -22.39 7.04
CA ALA A 189 -15.35 -22.42 5.64
C ALA A 189 -14.99 -21.03 5.12
N PHE A 190 -14.22 -20.97 4.04
CA PHE A 190 -14.04 -19.73 3.30
C PHE A 190 -15.36 -19.27 2.69
N ARG A 191 -15.60 -17.97 2.75
CA ARG A 191 -16.79 -17.31 2.21
C ARG A 191 -16.44 -15.98 1.61
N HIS A 192 -17.28 -15.56 0.68
CA HIS A 192 -17.21 -14.29 -0.03
C HIS A 192 -18.33 -13.39 0.46
N PHE A 193 -17.97 -12.29 1.11
CA PHE A 193 -18.92 -11.33 1.68
C PHE A 193 -18.93 -10.05 0.84
N ARG A 194 -20.06 -9.75 0.21
CA ARG A 194 -20.27 -8.51 -0.52
C ARG A 194 -20.36 -7.34 0.45
N THR A 195 -19.60 -6.25 0.19
CA THR A 195 -19.55 -5.10 1.09
C THR A 195 -20.87 -4.31 1.11
N ASP A 196 -21.60 -4.29 0.00
CA ASP A 196 -22.93 -3.65 -0.09
C ASP A 196 -24.00 -4.36 0.74
N ARG A 197 -23.75 -5.60 1.19
CA ARG A 197 -24.61 -6.37 2.09
C ARG A 197 -24.15 -6.36 3.54
N MET A 198 -23.03 -5.69 3.85
CA MET A 198 -22.58 -5.51 5.21
C MET A 198 -23.24 -4.27 5.79
N ALA A 199 -24.09 -4.43 6.81
CA ALA A 199 -24.71 -3.31 7.51
C ALA A 199 -23.74 -2.66 8.51
N ALA A 200 -22.82 -3.45 9.07
CA ALA A 200 -21.77 -2.99 9.97
C ALA A 200 -20.52 -3.88 9.85
N ALA A 201 -19.36 -3.29 10.15
CA ALA A 201 -18.07 -3.99 10.29
C ALA A 201 -17.30 -3.38 11.44
N GLU A 202 -16.89 -4.20 12.39
CA GLU A 202 -16.18 -3.80 13.61
C GLU A 202 -14.88 -4.60 13.73
N LEU A 203 -13.76 -3.88 13.84
CA LEU A 203 -12.45 -4.48 14.07
C LEU A 203 -12.40 -5.02 15.51
N MET A 204 -12.08 -6.31 15.66
CA MET A 204 -11.94 -6.95 16.95
C MET A 204 -10.49 -6.88 17.44
N ASP A 205 -10.27 -6.94 18.74
CA ASP A 205 -8.91 -6.98 19.31
C ASP A 205 -8.22 -8.36 19.15
N GLU A 206 -8.99 -9.35 18.75
CA GLU A 206 -8.51 -10.71 18.60
C GLU A 206 -7.70 -10.90 17.30
N PRO A 207 -6.45 -11.42 17.38
CA PRO A 207 -5.67 -11.76 16.21
C PRO A 207 -6.28 -12.95 15.47
N LEU A 208 -5.92 -13.11 14.20
CA LEU A 208 -6.27 -14.32 13.45
C LEU A 208 -5.60 -15.55 14.07
N PRO A 209 -6.32 -16.67 14.27
CA PRO A 209 -5.74 -17.91 14.83
C PRO A 209 -4.66 -18.54 13.94
N ARG A 210 -4.64 -18.18 12.66
CA ARG A 210 -3.65 -18.63 11.65
C ARG A 210 -3.15 -17.43 10.85
N ARG A 211 -1.87 -17.45 10.48
CA ARG A 211 -1.24 -16.39 9.69
C ARG A 211 -1.94 -16.23 8.34
N ARG A 212 -2.19 -14.97 7.97
CA ARG A 212 -2.88 -14.62 6.71
C ARG A 212 -2.28 -15.26 5.45
N PRO A 213 -0.93 -15.32 5.24
CA PRO A 213 -0.37 -15.97 4.05
C PRO A 213 -0.77 -17.43 3.91
N ARG A 214 -0.87 -18.16 5.02
CA ARG A 214 -1.32 -19.56 5.03
C ARG A 214 -2.80 -19.67 4.66
N LEU A 215 -3.66 -18.85 5.27
CA LEU A 215 -5.08 -18.80 4.94
C LEU A 215 -5.32 -18.46 3.47
N LEU A 216 -4.51 -17.54 2.91
CA LEU A 216 -4.60 -17.16 1.50
C LEU A 216 -4.21 -18.32 0.57
N ALA A 217 -3.18 -19.10 0.92
CA ALA A 217 -2.79 -20.29 0.16
C ALA A 217 -3.88 -21.37 0.21
N GLU A 218 -4.42 -21.67 1.39
CA GLU A 218 -5.52 -22.62 1.58
C GLU A 218 -6.78 -22.22 0.78
N TRP A 219 -7.12 -20.92 0.78
CA TRP A 219 -8.25 -20.41 -0.01
C TRP A 219 -8.01 -20.55 -1.51
N ARG A 220 -6.82 -20.20 -2.02
CA ARG A 220 -6.48 -20.36 -3.44
C ARG A 220 -6.58 -21.80 -3.90
N GLU A 221 -6.10 -22.73 -3.07
CA GLU A 221 -6.21 -24.16 -3.35
C GLU A 221 -7.67 -24.62 -3.38
N ALA A 222 -8.48 -24.21 -2.38
CA ALA A 222 -9.90 -24.56 -2.31
C ALA A 222 -10.71 -24.03 -3.51
N GLU A 223 -10.42 -22.83 -3.99
CA GLU A 223 -11.11 -22.20 -5.12
C GLU A 223 -10.44 -22.49 -6.47
N ARG A 224 -9.35 -23.27 -6.51
CA ARG A 224 -8.55 -23.57 -7.72
C ARG A 224 -8.09 -22.33 -8.48
N ILE A 225 -7.77 -21.27 -7.75
CA ILE A 225 -7.31 -20.01 -8.32
C ILE A 225 -5.80 -20.11 -8.57
N ALA A 226 -5.39 -20.00 -9.83
CA ALA A 226 -3.97 -19.88 -10.19
C ALA A 226 -3.35 -18.64 -9.53
N GLU A 227 -2.07 -18.71 -9.15
CA GLU A 227 -1.36 -17.53 -8.66
C GLU A 227 -1.41 -16.42 -9.71
N ALA A 228 -1.98 -15.29 -9.36
CA ALA A 228 -1.91 -14.12 -10.21
C ALA A 228 -0.44 -13.69 -10.28
N SER A 229 0.17 -13.86 -11.45
CA SER A 229 1.48 -13.28 -11.74
C SER A 229 1.32 -11.76 -11.69
N VAL A 230 1.98 -11.11 -10.74
CA VAL A 230 2.13 -9.66 -10.66
C VAL A 230 3.35 -9.23 -11.46
#